data_851a9f7cd965e78cc169a6c1d473b7c6
#
_entry.id   851a9f7cd965e78cc169a6c1d473b7c6
#
_cell.length_a   1.000
_cell.length_b   1.000
_cell.length_c   1.000
_cell.angle_alpha   90.00
_cell.angle_beta   90.00
_cell.angle_gamma   90.00
#
_symmetry.space_group_name_H-M   'P 1'
#
loop_
_entity.id
_entity.type
_entity.pdbx_description
1 polymer ?
#
loop_
_entity_poly.entity_id
_entity_poly.type
_entity_poly.pdbx_seq_one_letter_code
_entity_poly.pdbx_strand_id
1 'polypeptide(L)'
;MKTPNKASLLLFPLLSLSLFINHSHAAGIAVYWGQNGGEGTLAEACNTGNYQYVNIAFLSTFGNGQTPQLNLAGHCDPNNNGCTGLSSDINTCQDLGIKVLLSLGGGAGSYSLSSADDATQLANYLWENFLGGQTGSGPLGDVILDGIDFDIESGGSDHYDDLARALNSFSSQTPQCIIPDAHLDAAIQTGLFDYVWVQFYNNPSCQYSSGNTNDLINSWNQWITVPASLVFMGLPASEAAAPSGGFVPADVLTSQILPVIKQSSNYGGVMLWDRFNDVQNGYSNAIIGSVN
;
A
#
# COMPACT_ATOMS: atom_id res chain seq x y z
N MET A 1 -20.13 -72.15 33.94
CA MET A 1 -20.48 -70.73 33.98
C MET A 1 -19.20 -69.93 33.66
N LYS A 2 -19.12 -69.32 32.49
CA LYS A 2 -17.99 -68.47 32.06
C LYS A 2 -18.41 -67.00 32.20
N THR A 3 -17.72 -66.27 33.02
CA THR A 3 -17.90 -64.83 33.16
C THR A 3 -17.30 -64.06 31.93
N PRO A 4 -17.99 -63.03 31.39
CA PRO A 4 -17.45 -62.24 30.27
C PRO A 4 -16.48 -61.18 30.78
N ASN A 5 -15.31 -61.09 30.09
CA ASN A 5 -14.30 -60.04 30.25
C ASN A 5 -14.88 -58.69 29.80
N LYS A 6 -14.84 -57.69 30.68
CA LYS A 6 -15.10 -56.28 30.35
C LYS A 6 -13.82 -55.67 29.74
N ALA A 7 -13.84 -55.44 28.44
CA ALA A 7 -12.84 -54.59 27.79
C ALA A 7 -13.09 -53.12 28.16
N SER A 8 -12.15 -52.53 28.87
CA SER A 8 -12.17 -51.10 29.21
C SER A 8 -11.65 -50.29 28.00
N LEU A 9 -12.56 -49.56 27.36
CA LEU A 9 -12.21 -48.65 26.25
C LEU A 9 -11.63 -47.37 26.85
N LEU A 10 -10.31 -47.19 26.78
CA LEU A 10 -9.65 -45.95 27.13
C LEU A 10 -9.88 -44.95 25.98
N LEU A 11 -10.78 -43.99 26.18
CA LEU A 11 -10.90 -42.80 25.32
C LEU A 11 -9.70 -41.87 25.61
N PHE A 12 -8.76 -41.78 24.66
CA PHE A 12 -7.80 -40.69 24.65
C PHE A 12 -8.49 -39.45 24.09
N PRO A 13 -8.49 -38.29 24.79
CA PRO A 13 -8.93 -37.05 24.20
C PRO A 13 -7.86 -36.60 23.20
N LEU A 14 -8.22 -36.53 21.91
CA LEU A 14 -7.44 -35.82 20.92
C LEU A 14 -7.44 -34.33 21.30
N LEU A 15 -6.34 -33.88 21.91
CA LEU A 15 -6.07 -32.45 22.09
C LEU A 15 -5.72 -31.90 20.71
N SER A 16 -6.69 -31.28 20.04
CA SER A 16 -6.42 -30.50 18.81
C SER A 16 -5.62 -29.27 19.18
N LEU A 17 -4.30 -29.35 19.01
CA LEU A 17 -3.40 -28.21 19.09
C LEU A 17 -3.65 -27.35 17.84
N SER A 18 -4.52 -26.36 17.96
CA SER A 18 -4.68 -25.32 16.95
C SER A 18 -3.38 -24.51 16.93
N LEU A 19 -2.51 -24.84 15.99
CA LEU A 19 -1.39 -23.97 15.63
C LEU A 19 -1.98 -22.69 15.05
N PHE A 20 -2.09 -21.64 15.86
CA PHE A 20 -2.22 -20.30 15.37
C PHE A 20 -0.91 -19.97 14.63
N ILE A 21 -0.89 -20.18 13.32
CA ILE A 21 0.15 -19.65 12.46
C ILE A 21 -0.10 -18.14 12.48
N ASN A 22 0.55 -17.44 13.40
CA ASN A 22 0.74 -16.02 13.25
C ASN A 22 1.53 -15.86 11.96
N HIS A 23 0.87 -15.41 10.90
CA HIS A 23 1.56 -14.88 9.75
C HIS A 23 2.28 -13.64 10.25
N SER A 24 3.52 -13.80 10.64
CA SER A 24 4.43 -12.67 10.81
C SER A 24 4.58 -12.07 9.43
N HIS A 25 3.83 -11.01 9.15
CA HIS A 25 4.13 -10.18 7.99
C HIS A 25 5.54 -9.64 8.22
N ALA A 26 6.50 -10.13 7.44
CA ALA A 26 7.83 -9.55 7.47
C ALA A 26 7.72 -8.08 7.05
N ALA A 27 8.35 -7.21 7.80
CA ALA A 27 8.46 -5.82 7.41
C ALA A 27 9.13 -5.72 6.03
N GLY A 28 8.72 -4.75 5.22
CA GLY A 28 9.19 -4.67 3.85
C GLY A 28 9.22 -3.26 3.28
N ILE A 29 9.61 -3.16 2.01
CA ILE A 29 9.57 -1.89 1.28
C ILE A 29 8.41 -1.94 0.31
N ALA A 30 7.53 -0.92 0.38
CA ALA A 30 6.56 -0.59 -0.63
C ALA A 30 7.13 0.49 -1.56
N VAL A 31 6.75 0.49 -2.85
CA VAL A 31 7.18 1.52 -3.80
C VAL A 31 6.05 1.90 -4.75
N TYR A 32 5.99 3.16 -5.13
CA TYR A 32 5.14 3.66 -6.20
C TYR A 32 5.85 3.55 -7.54
N TRP A 33 5.16 2.99 -8.53
CA TRP A 33 5.61 2.84 -9.92
C TRP A 33 4.53 3.34 -10.88
N GLY A 34 4.92 3.96 -11.97
CA GLY A 34 4.01 4.32 -13.07
C GLY A 34 3.94 5.81 -13.36
N GLN A 35 4.66 6.66 -12.61
CA GLN A 35 4.60 8.11 -12.80
C GLN A 35 5.79 8.70 -13.58
N ASN A 36 6.75 7.88 -13.98
CA ASN A 36 7.90 8.36 -14.75
C ASN A 36 8.43 7.33 -15.75
N GLY A 37 8.46 7.67 -17.05
CA GLY A 37 8.94 6.76 -18.10
C GLY A 37 10.42 6.34 -17.98
N GLY A 38 11.20 6.96 -17.10
CA GLY A 38 12.60 6.60 -16.84
C GLY A 38 12.83 5.64 -15.68
N GLU A 39 11.77 5.08 -15.09
CA GLU A 39 11.86 4.20 -13.90
C GLU A 39 12.00 2.70 -14.23
N GLY A 40 12.02 2.35 -15.53
CA GLY A 40 12.04 0.98 -16.00
C GLY A 40 10.66 0.33 -16.04
N THR A 41 10.61 -0.94 -16.45
CA THR A 41 9.36 -1.72 -16.46
C THR A 41 8.96 -2.13 -15.04
N LEU A 42 7.68 -2.51 -14.87
CA LEU A 42 7.20 -3.02 -13.60
C LEU A 42 7.90 -4.34 -13.23
N ALA A 43 8.11 -5.23 -14.21
CA ALA A 43 8.87 -6.47 -14.00
C ALA A 43 10.33 -6.20 -13.58
N GLU A 44 10.99 -5.19 -14.15
CA GLU A 44 12.33 -4.79 -13.70
C GLU A 44 12.33 -4.30 -12.26
N ALA A 45 11.34 -3.52 -11.84
CA ALA A 45 11.19 -3.10 -10.45
C ALA A 45 11.07 -4.30 -9.51
N CYS A 46 10.21 -5.26 -9.83
CA CYS A 46 9.99 -6.46 -9.02
C CYS A 46 11.23 -7.38 -8.98
N ASN A 47 11.94 -7.53 -10.09
CA ASN A 47 13.14 -8.37 -10.16
C ASN A 47 14.36 -7.82 -9.36
N THR A 48 14.28 -6.59 -8.83
CA THR A 48 15.33 -6.09 -7.93
C THR A 48 15.41 -6.87 -6.62
N GLY A 49 14.29 -7.46 -6.18
CA GLY A 49 14.18 -8.14 -4.87
C GLY A 49 14.11 -7.17 -3.69
N ASN A 50 13.98 -5.87 -3.93
CA ASN A 50 13.96 -4.86 -2.87
C ASN A 50 12.56 -4.60 -2.32
N TYR A 51 11.50 -4.88 -3.11
CA TYR A 51 10.14 -4.50 -2.76
C TYR A 51 9.28 -5.72 -2.41
N GLN A 52 8.40 -5.56 -1.44
CA GLN A 52 7.33 -6.50 -1.08
C GLN A 52 5.97 -6.04 -1.60
N TYR A 53 5.84 -4.74 -1.88
CA TYR A 53 4.62 -4.12 -2.37
C TYR A 53 4.96 -3.15 -3.49
N VAL A 54 4.15 -3.15 -4.54
CA VAL A 54 4.22 -2.16 -5.63
C VAL A 54 2.85 -1.57 -5.85
N ASN A 55 2.76 -0.24 -5.77
CA ASN A 55 1.57 0.53 -6.08
C ASN A 55 1.66 1.05 -7.50
N ILE A 56 0.75 0.59 -8.37
CA ILE A 56 0.59 1.14 -9.72
C ILE A 56 -0.10 2.50 -9.61
N ALA A 57 0.62 3.55 -9.89
CA ALA A 57 0.21 4.93 -9.77
C ALA A 57 -0.09 5.52 -11.15
N PHE A 58 -1.34 5.97 -11.44
CA PHE A 58 -2.54 6.05 -10.65
C PHE A 58 -3.81 5.79 -11.49
N LEU A 59 -4.92 5.39 -10.83
CA LEU A 59 -6.25 5.72 -11.33
C LEU A 59 -6.53 7.15 -10.90
N SER A 60 -6.31 8.13 -11.78
CA SER A 60 -6.24 9.55 -11.44
C SER A 60 -7.52 10.34 -11.76
N THR A 61 -8.50 9.71 -12.39
CA THR A 61 -9.82 10.31 -12.67
C THR A 61 -10.90 9.35 -12.25
N PHE A 62 -11.82 9.77 -11.39
CA PHE A 62 -12.99 8.98 -10.96
C PHE A 62 -13.99 9.81 -10.17
N GLY A 63 -15.19 9.23 -9.98
CA GLY A 63 -16.30 9.81 -9.21
C GLY A 63 -17.03 10.95 -9.93
N ASN A 64 -18.07 11.47 -9.33
CA ASN A 64 -18.94 12.52 -9.91
C ASN A 64 -19.46 12.19 -11.32
N GLY A 65 -19.77 10.92 -11.61
CA GLY A 65 -20.22 10.47 -12.92
C GLY A 65 -19.13 10.47 -14.00
N GLN A 66 -17.87 10.70 -13.67
CA GLN A 66 -16.73 10.59 -14.60
C GLN A 66 -16.43 9.14 -14.91
N THR A 67 -16.03 8.86 -16.14
CA THR A 67 -15.45 7.56 -16.50
C THR A 67 -14.07 7.42 -15.86
N PRO A 68 -13.81 6.39 -15.05
CA PRO A 68 -12.50 6.22 -14.43
C PRO A 68 -11.38 6.07 -15.46
N GLN A 69 -10.25 6.74 -15.23
CA GLN A 69 -9.11 6.75 -16.16
C GLN A 69 -7.78 6.54 -15.43
N LEU A 70 -6.97 5.64 -15.97
CA LEU A 70 -5.58 5.47 -15.59
C LEU A 70 -4.71 6.59 -16.16
N ASN A 71 -3.69 6.99 -15.42
CA ASN A 71 -2.56 7.77 -15.90
C ASN A 71 -1.26 7.10 -15.41
N LEU A 72 -0.54 6.49 -16.34
CA LEU A 72 0.73 5.81 -16.07
C LEU A 72 1.90 6.51 -16.77
N ALA A 73 1.82 7.83 -16.90
CA ALA A 73 2.89 8.74 -17.37
C ALA A 73 3.66 8.27 -18.61
N GLY A 74 2.96 7.65 -19.55
CA GLY A 74 3.53 7.22 -20.83
C GLY A 74 4.10 5.80 -20.85
N HIS A 75 4.00 5.02 -19.78
CA HIS A 75 4.30 3.58 -19.81
C HIS A 75 3.36 2.81 -20.76
N CYS A 76 2.13 3.28 -20.88
CA CYS A 76 1.14 2.77 -21.83
C CYS A 76 0.06 3.83 -22.10
N ASP A 77 -0.71 3.64 -23.16
CA ASP A 77 -1.90 4.45 -23.46
C ASP A 77 -3.18 3.73 -23.01
N PRO A 78 -3.83 4.17 -21.93
CA PRO A 78 -5.05 3.52 -21.43
C PRO A 78 -6.24 3.58 -22.42
N ASN A 79 -6.26 4.58 -23.34
CA ASN A 79 -7.43 4.85 -24.19
C ASN A 79 -7.64 3.80 -25.27
N ASN A 80 -6.83 2.91 -25.60
CA ASN A 80 -7.01 1.91 -26.66
C ASN A 80 -6.62 0.50 -26.18
N ASN A 81 -6.91 0.18 -24.92
CA ASN A 81 -6.44 -1.03 -24.27
C ASN A 81 -4.91 -1.19 -24.30
N GLY A 82 -4.18 -0.07 -24.45
CA GLY A 82 -2.73 -0.09 -24.59
C GLY A 82 -1.99 -0.51 -23.32
N CYS A 83 -2.68 -0.55 -22.17
CA CYS A 83 -2.09 -0.98 -20.91
C CYS A 83 -2.28 -2.48 -20.62
N THR A 84 -2.98 -3.22 -21.46
CA THR A 84 -3.22 -4.67 -21.25
C THR A 84 -1.93 -5.52 -21.25
N GLY A 85 -0.87 -5.02 -21.86
CA GLY A 85 0.45 -5.65 -21.84
C GLY A 85 1.10 -5.70 -20.46
N LEU A 86 0.67 -4.87 -19.52
CA LEU A 86 1.18 -4.87 -18.13
C LEU A 86 0.82 -6.15 -17.35
N SER A 87 -0.16 -6.92 -17.82
CA SER A 87 -0.53 -8.20 -17.19
C SER A 87 0.65 -9.15 -17.02
N SER A 88 1.57 -9.21 -17.99
CA SER A 88 2.76 -10.05 -17.88
C SER A 88 3.73 -9.59 -16.77
N ASP A 89 3.89 -8.29 -16.62
CA ASP A 89 4.76 -7.70 -15.60
C ASP A 89 4.14 -7.86 -14.21
N ILE A 90 2.82 -7.66 -14.09
CA ILE A 90 2.06 -7.86 -12.85
C ILE A 90 2.17 -9.32 -12.39
N ASN A 91 1.95 -10.28 -13.30
CA ASN A 91 2.11 -11.70 -13.00
C ASN A 91 3.56 -12.02 -12.55
N THR A 92 4.57 -11.42 -13.20
CA THR A 92 5.97 -11.58 -12.78
C THR A 92 6.18 -11.12 -11.33
N CYS A 93 5.60 -9.97 -10.94
CA CYS A 93 5.69 -9.48 -9.56
C CYS A 93 4.98 -10.44 -8.59
N GLN A 94 3.78 -10.89 -8.91
CA GLN A 94 2.99 -11.79 -8.07
C GLN A 94 3.64 -13.17 -7.92
N ASP A 95 4.25 -13.70 -8.98
CA ASP A 95 5.03 -14.96 -8.96
C ASP A 95 6.25 -14.86 -8.04
N LEU A 96 6.81 -13.68 -7.87
CA LEU A 96 7.88 -13.38 -6.90
C LEU A 96 7.34 -13.17 -5.47
N GLY A 97 6.04 -13.25 -5.26
CA GLY A 97 5.39 -13.03 -3.96
C GLY A 97 5.18 -11.56 -3.61
N ILE A 98 5.39 -10.66 -4.57
CA ILE A 98 5.22 -9.21 -4.38
C ILE A 98 3.74 -8.86 -4.56
N LYS A 99 3.19 -8.08 -3.64
CA LYS A 99 1.83 -7.57 -3.72
C LYS A 99 1.75 -6.38 -4.66
N VAL A 100 0.83 -6.44 -5.64
CA VAL A 100 0.61 -5.38 -6.62
C VAL A 100 -0.75 -4.75 -6.39
N LEU A 101 -0.78 -3.47 -6.06
CA LEU A 101 -1.99 -2.71 -5.79
C LEU A 101 -2.19 -1.62 -6.85
N LEU A 102 -3.45 -1.25 -7.10
CA LEU A 102 -3.76 -0.04 -7.85
C LEU A 102 -3.96 1.12 -6.88
N SER A 103 -3.21 2.19 -7.08
CA SER A 103 -3.37 3.42 -6.31
C SER A 103 -4.38 4.35 -6.95
N LEU A 104 -5.28 4.89 -6.13
CA LEU A 104 -6.33 5.83 -6.51
C LEU A 104 -5.90 7.24 -6.13
N GLY A 105 -5.99 8.18 -7.04
CA GLY A 105 -5.78 9.59 -6.73
C GLY A 105 -4.43 10.14 -7.18
N GLY A 106 -3.55 10.39 -6.21
CA GLY A 106 -2.28 11.09 -6.41
C GLY A 106 -2.42 12.61 -6.39
N GLY A 107 -1.28 13.34 -6.36
CA GLY A 107 -1.24 14.80 -6.27
C GLY A 107 -1.81 15.54 -7.49
N ALA A 108 -2.00 14.86 -8.62
CA ALA A 108 -2.57 15.44 -9.85
C ALA A 108 -3.67 14.54 -10.40
N GLY A 109 -4.86 15.09 -10.62
CA GLY A 109 -5.98 14.32 -11.15
C GLY A 109 -7.30 15.05 -11.00
N SER A 110 -8.37 14.38 -11.41
CA SER A 110 -9.74 14.87 -11.26
C SER A 110 -10.57 13.79 -10.58
N TYR A 111 -10.64 13.84 -9.28
CA TYR A 111 -11.34 12.83 -8.51
C TYR A 111 -12.01 13.40 -7.27
N SER A 112 -13.17 12.88 -6.97
CA SER A 112 -13.89 13.09 -5.71
C SER A 112 -15.11 12.17 -5.69
N LEU A 113 -15.68 11.92 -4.53
CA LEU A 113 -16.91 11.15 -4.38
C LEU A 113 -18.02 12.07 -3.92
N SER A 114 -19.16 12.07 -4.62
CA SER A 114 -20.28 12.97 -4.35
C SER A 114 -21.37 12.37 -3.43
N SER A 115 -21.34 11.05 -3.25
CA SER A 115 -22.30 10.31 -2.44
C SER A 115 -21.83 8.88 -2.16
N ALA A 116 -22.47 8.20 -1.22
CA ALA A 116 -22.26 6.77 -0.96
C ALA A 116 -22.59 5.89 -2.21
N ASP A 117 -23.57 6.32 -3.02
CA ASP A 117 -23.89 5.63 -4.29
C ASP A 117 -22.74 5.78 -5.30
N ASP A 118 -22.11 6.94 -5.38
CA ASP A 118 -20.94 7.21 -6.24
C ASP A 118 -19.74 6.34 -5.77
N ALA A 119 -19.51 6.26 -4.46
CA ALA A 119 -18.51 5.36 -3.88
C ALA A 119 -18.78 3.88 -4.22
N THR A 120 -20.04 3.45 -4.14
CA THR A 120 -20.45 2.10 -4.52
C THR A 120 -20.23 1.82 -6.01
N GLN A 121 -20.51 2.78 -6.87
CA GLN A 121 -20.27 2.66 -8.31
C GLN A 121 -18.77 2.52 -8.60
N LEU A 122 -17.94 3.31 -7.95
CA LEU A 122 -16.48 3.18 -8.07
C LEU A 122 -15.99 1.81 -7.54
N ALA A 123 -16.50 1.35 -6.39
CA ALA A 123 -16.15 0.04 -5.85
C ALA A 123 -16.49 -1.11 -6.82
N ASN A 124 -17.67 -1.06 -7.44
CA ASN A 124 -18.07 -2.03 -8.47
C ASN A 124 -17.15 -1.98 -9.68
N TYR A 125 -16.80 -0.77 -10.16
CA TYR A 125 -15.86 -0.62 -11.26
C TYR A 125 -14.49 -1.22 -10.94
N LEU A 126 -13.95 -0.97 -9.74
CA LEU A 126 -12.67 -1.51 -9.28
C LEU A 126 -12.72 -3.03 -9.17
N TRP A 127 -13.80 -3.57 -8.61
CA TRP A 127 -14.02 -5.01 -8.49
C TRP A 127 -14.05 -5.68 -9.87
N GLU A 128 -14.82 -5.13 -10.81
CA GLU A 128 -15.01 -5.71 -12.13
C GLU A 128 -13.74 -5.62 -12.99
N ASN A 129 -12.96 -4.57 -12.89
CA ASN A 129 -11.87 -4.29 -13.81
C ASN A 129 -10.47 -4.65 -13.26
N PHE A 130 -10.31 -4.80 -11.94
CA PHE A 130 -9.00 -5.02 -11.32
C PHE A 130 -8.96 -6.13 -10.27
N LEU A 131 -10.07 -6.46 -9.62
CA LEU A 131 -10.10 -7.34 -8.46
C LEU A 131 -10.77 -8.71 -8.70
N GLY A 132 -11.01 -9.06 -9.96
CA GLY A 132 -11.50 -10.40 -10.34
C GLY A 132 -13.01 -10.57 -10.38
N GLY A 133 -13.78 -9.49 -10.35
CA GLY A 133 -15.26 -9.53 -10.40
C GLY A 133 -15.84 -9.94 -11.74
N GLN A 134 -15.09 -9.86 -12.84
CA GLN A 134 -15.48 -10.33 -14.15
C GLN A 134 -14.45 -11.27 -14.77
N THR A 135 -14.92 -12.18 -15.61
CA THR A 135 -14.07 -12.99 -16.47
C THR A 135 -13.80 -12.25 -17.75
N GLY A 136 -12.66 -11.61 -17.87
CA GLY A 136 -12.27 -10.88 -19.10
C GLY A 136 -11.10 -9.93 -18.82
N SER A 137 -10.54 -9.42 -19.90
CA SER A 137 -9.39 -8.52 -19.83
C SER A 137 -9.83 -7.14 -19.34
N GLY A 138 -9.39 -6.75 -18.17
CA GLY A 138 -9.52 -5.38 -17.65
C GLY A 138 -8.54 -4.40 -18.31
N PRO A 139 -8.50 -3.14 -17.85
CA PRO A 139 -7.59 -2.11 -18.39
C PRO A 139 -6.10 -2.47 -18.36
N LEU A 140 -5.69 -3.32 -17.39
CA LEU A 140 -4.33 -3.84 -17.26
C LEU A 140 -4.13 -5.23 -17.84
N GLY A 141 -5.12 -5.75 -18.60
CA GLY A 141 -5.10 -7.08 -19.18
C GLY A 141 -5.80 -8.13 -18.33
N ASP A 142 -5.50 -9.40 -18.61
CA ASP A 142 -6.08 -10.54 -17.89
C ASP A 142 -5.26 -10.83 -16.63
N VAL A 143 -5.51 -10.03 -15.60
CA VAL A 143 -4.81 -10.11 -14.32
C VAL A 143 -5.72 -9.64 -13.18
N ILE A 144 -5.52 -10.20 -12.00
CA ILE A 144 -6.20 -9.78 -10.77
C ILE A 144 -5.16 -9.15 -9.85
N LEU A 145 -5.37 -7.89 -9.48
CA LEU A 145 -4.51 -7.21 -8.53
C LEU A 145 -4.75 -7.69 -7.10
N ASP A 146 -3.74 -7.53 -6.25
CA ASP A 146 -3.84 -7.93 -4.84
C ASP A 146 -4.71 -6.98 -4.01
N GLY A 147 -4.90 -5.73 -4.45
CA GLY A 147 -5.73 -4.77 -3.70
C GLY A 147 -5.72 -3.36 -4.29
N ILE A 148 -6.26 -2.46 -3.49
CA ILE A 148 -6.41 -1.03 -3.82
C ILE A 148 -5.69 -0.19 -2.76
N ASP A 149 -4.99 0.83 -3.21
CA ASP A 149 -4.40 1.87 -2.37
C ASP A 149 -5.15 3.20 -2.54
N PHE A 150 -5.38 3.93 -1.44
CA PHE A 150 -6.04 5.22 -1.43
C PHE A 150 -5.01 6.32 -1.19
N ASP A 151 -4.52 6.93 -2.25
CA ASP A 151 -3.60 8.08 -2.21
C ASP A 151 -4.35 9.37 -2.55
N ILE A 152 -5.21 9.82 -1.62
CA ILE A 152 -6.12 10.95 -1.81
C ILE A 152 -5.47 12.22 -1.26
N GLU A 153 -4.95 13.05 -2.18
CA GLU A 153 -4.19 14.26 -1.84
C GLU A 153 -4.92 15.56 -2.20
N SER A 154 -6.05 15.47 -2.92
CA SER A 154 -6.80 16.63 -3.39
C SER A 154 -8.30 16.32 -3.48
N GLY A 155 -9.10 17.31 -3.85
CA GLY A 155 -10.56 17.18 -3.94
C GLY A 155 -11.27 17.18 -2.58
N GLY A 156 -12.45 16.57 -2.53
CA GLY A 156 -13.21 16.40 -1.28
C GLY A 156 -12.68 15.28 -0.42
N SER A 157 -13.07 15.28 0.85
CA SER A 157 -12.75 14.21 1.83
C SER A 157 -13.89 13.23 2.02
N ASP A 158 -15.03 13.46 1.38
CA ASP A 158 -16.28 12.75 1.65
C ASP A 158 -16.33 11.38 0.95
N HIS A 159 -17.00 10.42 1.58
CA HIS A 159 -17.37 9.11 1.04
C HIS A 159 -16.20 8.13 0.76
N TYR A 160 -14.97 8.42 1.17
CA TYR A 160 -13.88 7.43 1.07
C TYR A 160 -14.01 6.31 2.12
N ASP A 161 -14.70 6.57 3.23
CA ASP A 161 -15.11 5.54 4.19
C ASP A 161 -16.21 4.63 3.61
N ASP A 162 -17.16 5.18 2.82
CA ASP A 162 -18.15 4.40 2.09
C ASP A 162 -17.48 3.53 1.02
N LEU A 163 -16.49 4.07 0.28
CA LEU A 163 -15.71 3.30 -0.68
C LEU A 163 -14.95 2.14 -0.01
N ALA A 164 -14.30 2.40 1.14
CA ALA A 164 -13.60 1.37 1.89
C ALA A 164 -14.55 0.25 2.35
N ARG A 165 -15.75 0.60 2.82
CA ARG A 165 -16.77 -0.39 3.21
C ARG A 165 -17.31 -1.21 2.02
N ALA A 166 -17.41 -0.58 0.84
CA ALA A 166 -17.94 -1.23 -0.34
C ALA A 166 -16.94 -2.19 -1.00
N LEU A 167 -15.63 -1.90 -0.92
CA LEU A 167 -14.60 -2.71 -1.58
C LEU A 167 -14.43 -4.11 -0.98
N ASN A 168 -14.57 -4.30 0.33
CA ASN A 168 -14.43 -5.58 1.03
C ASN A 168 -13.25 -6.44 0.48
N SER A 169 -12.12 -5.79 0.16
CA SER A 169 -10.91 -6.40 -0.39
C SER A 169 -9.70 -5.89 0.36
N PHE A 170 -8.54 -6.52 0.14
CA PHE A 170 -7.27 -6.01 0.66
C PHE A 170 -7.09 -4.54 0.25
N SER A 171 -6.80 -3.68 1.21
CA SER A 171 -6.68 -2.25 0.96
C SER A 171 -5.61 -1.60 1.80
N SER A 172 -4.99 -0.59 1.22
CA SER A 172 -4.06 0.32 1.88
C SER A 172 -4.47 1.75 1.65
N GLN A 173 -3.85 2.68 2.38
CA GLN A 173 -4.04 4.10 2.22
C GLN A 173 -2.77 4.88 2.54
N THR A 174 -2.65 6.06 1.93
CA THR A 174 -1.44 6.87 1.95
C THR A 174 -1.76 8.28 2.43
N PRO A 175 -2.05 8.46 3.74
CA PRO A 175 -2.30 9.77 4.34
C PRO A 175 -1.04 10.61 4.46
N GLN A 176 -1.21 11.92 4.58
CA GLN A 176 -0.16 12.84 5.00
C GLN A 176 0.22 12.63 6.47
N CYS A 177 1.43 13.01 6.89
CA CYS A 177 1.87 12.77 8.28
C CYS A 177 1.18 13.66 9.34
N ILE A 178 0.38 14.63 8.93
CA ILE A 178 -0.45 15.44 9.83
C ILE A 178 -1.68 14.63 10.25
N ILE A 179 -1.92 14.50 11.55
CA ILE A 179 -3.07 13.77 12.09
C ILE A 179 -4.02 14.73 12.85
N PRO A 180 -5.35 14.70 12.60
CA PRO A 180 -6.04 13.87 11.60
C PRO A 180 -5.67 14.24 10.16
N ASP A 181 -5.71 13.27 9.26
CA ASP A 181 -5.49 13.50 7.84
C ASP A 181 -6.66 14.27 7.22
N ALA A 182 -6.36 15.20 6.31
CA ALA A 182 -7.37 16.11 5.76
C ALA A 182 -8.38 15.40 4.83
N HIS A 183 -8.01 14.29 4.20
CA HIS A 183 -8.81 13.60 3.19
C HIS A 183 -9.25 12.19 3.62
N LEU A 184 -8.43 11.49 4.37
CA LEU A 184 -8.61 10.06 4.65
C LEU A 184 -8.97 9.72 6.10
N ASP A 185 -9.08 10.71 7.02
CA ASP A 185 -9.32 10.42 8.44
C ASP A 185 -10.59 9.57 8.66
N ALA A 186 -11.70 9.90 8.02
CA ALA A 186 -12.94 9.13 8.14
C ALA A 186 -12.76 7.68 7.64
N ALA A 187 -12.02 7.48 6.56
CA ALA A 187 -11.71 6.16 6.02
C ALA A 187 -10.79 5.36 6.97
N ILE A 188 -9.74 6.00 7.52
CA ILE A 188 -8.83 5.40 8.51
C ILE A 188 -9.60 4.87 9.72
N GLN A 189 -10.53 5.67 10.25
CA GLN A 189 -11.31 5.32 11.44
C GLN A 189 -12.27 4.13 11.22
N THR A 190 -12.48 3.70 9.97
CA THR A 190 -13.24 2.47 9.70
C THR A 190 -12.54 1.21 10.23
N GLY A 191 -11.22 1.23 10.34
CA GLY A 191 -10.40 0.07 10.71
C GLY A 191 -10.36 -1.04 9.65
N LEU A 192 -10.71 -0.73 8.40
CA LEU A 192 -10.80 -1.68 7.29
C LEU A 192 -9.50 -1.83 6.50
N PHE A 193 -8.50 -0.98 6.79
CA PHE A 193 -7.25 -1.00 6.05
C PHE A 193 -6.22 -1.95 6.66
N ASP A 194 -5.63 -2.78 5.82
CA ASP A 194 -4.54 -3.67 6.20
C ASP A 194 -3.26 -2.87 6.42
N TYR A 195 -2.99 -1.90 5.55
CA TYR A 195 -1.79 -1.07 5.59
C TYR A 195 -2.11 0.42 5.56
N VAL A 196 -1.30 1.19 6.29
CA VAL A 196 -1.30 2.65 6.24
C VAL A 196 0.12 3.12 5.96
N TRP A 197 0.33 3.77 4.82
CA TRP A 197 1.63 4.24 4.34
C TRP A 197 1.72 5.75 4.48
N VAL A 198 2.15 6.22 5.64
CA VAL A 198 2.11 7.64 6.01
C VAL A 198 3.22 8.41 5.32
N GLN A 199 2.89 9.51 4.64
CA GLN A 199 3.83 10.36 3.91
C GLN A 199 4.54 11.34 4.85
N PHE A 200 5.71 10.98 5.39
CA PHE A 200 6.53 11.84 6.27
C PHE A 200 7.43 12.81 5.48
N TYR A 201 6.88 13.46 4.48
CA TYR A 201 7.58 14.43 3.63
C TYR A 201 6.62 15.51 3.12
N ASN A 202 7.17 16.62 2.60
CA ASN A 202 6.43 17.79 2.17
C ASN A 202 5.53 18.45 3.24
N ASN A 203 5.75 18.12 4.51
CA ASN A 203 4.99 18.58 5.68
C ASN A 203 5.95 18.95 6.81
N PRO A 204 6.41 20.22 6.88
CA PRO A 204 7.46 20.65 7.81
C PRO A 204 7.20 20.34 9.30
N SER A 205 5.94 20.20 9.72
CA SER A 205 5.57 19.94 11.12
C SER A 205 5.76 18.49 11.56
N CYS A 206 5.90 17.54 10.63
CA CYS A 206 5.93 16.11 10.93
C CYS A 206 6.94 15.31 10.07
N GLN A 207 7.83 15.99 9.38
CA GLN A 207 8.88 15.37 8.56
C GLN A 207 10.25 15.44 9.21
N TYR A 208 11.22 14.75 8.62
CA TYR A 208 12.63 14.91 8.98
C TYR A 208 13.15 16.29 8.55
N SER A 209 13.87 16.93 9.45
CA SER A 209 14.68 18.12 9.16
C SER A 209 16.13 17.80 9.47
N SER A 210 17.08 18.37 8.72
CA SER A 210 18.52 18.06 8.85
C SER A 210 19.00 18.12 10.32
N GLY A 211 19.43 16.96 10.82
CA GLY A 211 19.89 16.80 12.21
C GLY A 211 18.78 16.70 13.27
N ASN A 212 17.49 16.73 12.89
CA ASN A 212 16.36 16.61 13.80
C ASN A 212 15.38 15.52 13.34
N THR A 213 15.29 14.43 14.10
CA THR A 213 14.35 13.34 13.89
C THR A 213 13.09 13.45 14.74
N ASN A 214 13.01 14.43 15.67
CA ASN A 214 11.98 14.47 16.72
C ASN A 214 10.57 14.65 16.15
N ASP A 215 10.38 15.57 15.20
CA ASP A 215 9.05 15.85 14.63
C ASP A 215 8.50 14.63 13.90
N LEU A 216 9.36 13.95 13.11
CA LEU A 216 9.03 12.70 12.44
C LEU A 216 8.68 11.60 13.45
N ILE A 217 9.49 11.38 14.46
CA ILE A 217 9.25 10.34 15.51
C ILE A 217 8.00 10.66 16.32
N ASN A 218 7.76 11.93 16.67
CA ASN A 218 6.55 12.33 17.38
C ASN A 218 5.29 12.07 16.57
N SER A 219 5.32 12.35 15.27
CA SER A 219 4.22 12.02 14.38
C SER A 219 4.06 10.51 14.19
N TRP A 220 5.15 9.75 14.01
CA TRP A 220 5.10 8.28 14.00
C TRP A 220 4.38 7.71 15.21
N ASN A 221 4.69 8.19 16.40
CA ASN A 221 4.06 7.74 17.64
C ASN A 221 2.56 8.02 17.72
N GLN A 222 2.04 8.96 16.95
CA GLN A 222 0.60 9.17 16.80
C GLN A 222 0.03 8.19 15.76
N TRP A 223 0.69 8.03 14.62
CA TRP A 223 0.23 7.16 13.55
C TRP A 223 0.14 5.69 13.92
N ILE A 224 1.01 5.17 14.76
CA ILE A 224 0.93 3.77 15.23
C ILE A 224 -0.29 3.48 16.14
N THR A 225 -1.09 4.49 16.49
CA THR A 225 -2.32 4.31 17.27
C THR A 225 -3.57 4.17 16.42
N VAL A 226 -3.50 4.38 15.11
CA VAL A 226 -4.65 4.24 14.21
C VAL A 226 -5.06 2.78 14.06
N PRO A 227 -6.35 2.49 13.76
CA PRO A 227 -6.85 1.13 13.64
C PRO A 227 -6.45 0.49 12.29
N ALA A 228 -5.17 0.16 12.13
CA ALA A 228 -4.60 -0.52 10.98
C ALA A 228 -3.75 -1.71 11.41
N SER A 229 -3.65 -2.74 10.57
CA SER A 229 -2.82 -3.91 10.88
C SER A 229 -1.34 -3.55 10.90
N LEU A 230 -0.87 -2.82 9.89
CA LEU A 230 0.52 -2.36 9.78
C LEU A 230 0.59 -0.89 9.36
N VAL A 231 1.56 -0.18 9.92
CA VAL A 231 1.90 1.20 9.57
C VAL A 231 3.31 1.25 8.98
N PHE A 232 3.45 1.93 7.86
CA PHE A 232 4.72 2.10 7.14
C PHE A 232 5.16 3.56 7.19
N MET A 233 6.46 3.75 7.29
CA MET A 233 7.05 5.08 7.18
C MET A 233 7.28 5.43 5.71
N GLY A 234 6.44 6.30 5.15
CA GLY A 234 6.56 6.80 3.79
C GLY A 234 7.60 7.89 3.66
N LEU A 235 8.56 7.70 2.78
CA LEU A 235 9.71 8.56 2.58
C LEU A 235 9.94 8.84 1.09
N PRO A 236 10.50 10.01 0.73
CA PRO A 236 10.96 10.23 -0.64
C PRO A 236 12.26 9.46 -0.87
N ALA A 237 12.39 8.81 -2.02
CA ALA A 237 13.60 8.05 -2.36
C ALA A 237 14.79 8.94 -2.75
N SER A 238 14.56 10.26 -2.92
CA SER A 238 15.61 11.27 -3.12
C SER A 238 15.12 12.65 -2.64
N GLU A 239 16.03 13.60 -2.49
CA GLU A 239 15.66 15.00 -2.19
C GLU A 239 14.75 15.60 -3.27
N ALA A 240 14.96 15.22 -4.54
CA ALA A 240 14.16 15.72 -5.66
C ALA A 240 12.70 15.23 -5.62
N ALA A 241 12.42 14.10 -4.96
CA ALA A 241 11.09 13.54 -4.83
C ALA A 241 10.19 14.31 -3.83
N ALA A 242 10.77 15.16 -2.98
CA ALA A 242 10.04 15.94 -1.99
C ALA A 242 10.56 17.39 -1.95
N PRO A 243 10.09 18.26 -2.83
CA PRO A 243 10.60 19.65 -2.96
C PRO A 243 10.42 20.49 -1.68
N SER A 244 9.44 20.18 -0.85
CA SER A 244 9.18 20.86 0.42
C SER A 244 9.90 20.20 1.61
N GLY A 245 10.76 19.19 1.36
CA GLY A 245 11.61 18.54 2.35
C GLY A 245 11.07 17.21 2.86
N GLY A 246 11.81 16.63 3.81
CA GLY A 246 11.48 15.34 4.40
C GLY A 246 12.36 14.18 3.92
N PHE A 247 13.31 14.42 3.01
CA PHE A 247 14.27 13.39 2.64
C PHE A 247 15.15 13.02 3.84
N VAL A 248 15.19 11.74 4.14
CA VAL A 248 16.02 11.17 5.21
C VAL A 248 17.23 10.48 4.57
N PRO A 249 18.47 10.90 4.83
CA PRO A 249 19.64 10.14 4.38
C PRO A 249 19.61 8.69 4.87
N ALA A 250 20.04 7.75 4.03
CA ALA A 250 19.94 6.30 4.33
C ALA A 250 20.67 5.92 5.64
N ASP A 251 21.81 6.53 5.92
CA ASP A 251 22.57 6.32 7.16
C ASP A 251 21.82 6.84 8.40
N VAL A 252 21.13 7.97 8.28
CA VAL A 252 20.27 8.51 9.37
C VAL A 252 19.07 7.60 9.57
N LEU A 253 18.41 7.17 8.48
CA LEU A 253 17.27 6.26 8.58
C LEU A 253 17.67 4.97 9.29
N THR A 254 18.74 4.33 8.85
CA THR A 254 19.16 3.01 9.35
C THR A 254 19.75 3.06 10.76
N SER A 255 20.44 4.15 11.13
CA SER A 255 21.12 4.25 12.43
C SER A 255 20.31 4.95 13.53
N GLN A 256 19.37 5.85 13.19
CA GLN A 256 18.67 6.67 14.18
C GLN A 256 17.16 6.44 14.20
N ILE A 257 16.51 6.22 13.06
CA ILE A 257 15.04 6.17 12.95
C ILE A 257 14.54 4.74 13.04
N LEU A 258 14.99 3.83 12.15
CA LEU A 258 14.54 2.43 12.13
C LEU A 258 14.70 1.73 13.49
N PRO A 259 15.81 1.89 14.25
CA PRO A 259 15.92 1.25 15.57
C PRO A 259 14.84 1.68 16.57
N VAL A 260 14.24 2.86 16.38
CA VAL A 260 13.16 3.38 17.23
C VAL A 260 11.81 2.87 16.74
N ILE A 261 11.47 3.10 15.48
CA ILE A 261 10.15 2.79 14.94
C ILE A 261 9.85 1.29 14.84
N LYS A 262 10.87 0.46 14.67
CA LYS A 262 10.76 -1.03 14.66
C LYS A 262 10.33 -1.61 16.01
N GLN A 263 10.32 -0.83 17.08
CA GLN A 263 9.80 -1.26 18.39
C GLN A 263 8.27 -1.24 18.45
N SER A 264 7.61 -0.60 17.47
CA SER A 264 6.15 -0.57 17.38
C SER A 264 5.62 -1.91 16.92
N SER A 265 4.59 -2.43 17.57
CA SER A 265 4.02 -3.76 17.29
C SER A 265 3.36 -3.88 15.92
N ASN A 266 2.95 -2.75 15.34
CA ASN A 266 2.36 -2.64 14.01
C ASN A 266 3.29 -1.98 12.98
N TYR A 267 4.61 -2.00 13.23
CA TYR A 267 5.57 -1.58 12.23
C TYR A 267 5.53 -2.51 11.00
N GLY A 268 5.23 -1.97 9.83
CA GLY A 268 5.13 -2.70 8.57
C GLY A 268 6.34 -2.55 7.66
N GLY A 269 7.14 -1.49 7.85
CA GLY A 269 8.28 -1.21 6.99
C GLY A 269 8.37 0.23 6.53
N VAL A 270 8.87 0.42 5.31
CA VAL A 270 9.05 1.73 4.65
C VAL A 270 8.27 1.74 3.34
N MET A 271 7.63 2.85 3.00
CA MET A 271 7.11 3.11 1.66
C MET A 271 7.97 4.16 0.98
N LEU A 272 8.20 4.04 -0.32
CA LEU A 272 9.05 4.97 -1.09
C LEU A 272 8.27 5.67 -2.20
N TRP A 273 8.32 6.99 -2.20
CA TRP A 273 7.99 7.84 -3.31
C TRP A 273 9.27 8.26 -4.00
N ASP A 274 9.65 7.76 -5.14
CA ASP A 274 9.03 6.74 -5.96
C ASP A 274 10.11 5.86 -6.61
N ARG A 275 9.72 4.92 -7.47
CA ARG A 275 10.62 4.03 -8.18
C ARG A 275 11.62 4.78 -9.07
N PHE A 276 11.19 5.85 -9.75
CA PHE A 276 12.08 6.65 -10.56
C PHE A 276 13.24 7.23 -9.74
N ASN A 277 12.92 7.85 -8.61
CA ASN A 277 13.91 8.43 -7.72
C ASN A 277 14.79 7.35 -7.07
N ASP A 278 14.22 6.17 -6.76
CA ASP A 278 14.99 5.06 -6.21
C ASP A 278 16.00 4.49 -7.22
N VAL A 279 15.63 4.37 -8.50
CA VAL A 279 16.57 3.96 -9.57
C VAL A 279 17.77 4.91 -9.65
N GLN A 280 17.53 6.21 -9.54
CA GLN A 280 18.61 7.23 -9.66
C GLN A 280 19.53 7.24 -8.44
N ASN A 281 19.00 6.92 -7.26
CA ASN A 281 19.70 7.12 -5.98
C ASN A 281 20.11 5.79 -5.28
N GLY A 282 19.49 4.67 -5.64
CA GLY A 282 19.74 3.37 -5.02
C GLY A 282 19.30 3.30 -3.55
N TYR A 283 18.29 4.10 -3.18
CA TYR A 283 17.88 4.26 -1.79
C TYR A 283 17.38 2.95 -1.17
N SER A 284 16.53 2.21 -1.89
CA SER A 284 16.03 0.91 -1.42
C SER A 284 17.16 -0.09 -1.16
N ASN A 285 18.17 -0.15 -2.03
CA ASN A 285 19.35 -0.99 -1.82
C ASN A 285 20.12 -0.62 -0.55
N ALA A 286 20.20 0.67 -0.23
CA ALA A 286 20.92 1.15 0.95
C ALA A 286 20.21 0.81 2.26
N ILE A 287 18.88 0.66 2.25
CA ILE A 287 18.08 0.52 3.48
C ILE A 287 17.52 -0.89 3.69
N ILE A 288 17.36 -1.72 2.64
CA ILE A 288 16.63 -3.00 2.70
C ILE A 288 17.13 -3.93 3.81
N GLY A 289 18.42 -4.01 4.02
CA GLY A 289 19.03 -4.82 5.07
C GLY A 289 18.69 -4.38 6.50
N SER A 290 18.14 -3.19 6.67
CA SER A 290 17.79 -2.62 7.97
C SER A 290 16.27 -2.52 8.18
N VAL A 291 15.47 -2.59 7.11
CA VAL A 291 14.00 -2.49 7.17
C VAL A 291 13.37 -3.75 7.76
N ASN A 292 13.87 -4.91 7.40
CA ASN A 292 13.38 -6.24 7.85
C ASN A 292 13.73 -6.57 9.30
#